data_62f00a65ce493b56100ae67f1a3543e7
#
_entry.id   62f00a65ce493b56100ae67f1a3543e7
#
_cell.length_a   1.000
_cell.length_b   1.000
_cell.length_c   1.000
_cell.angle_alpha   90.00
_cell.angle_beta   90.00
_cell.angle_gamma   90.00
#
_symmetry.space_group_name_H-M   'P 1'
#
loop_
_entity.id
_entity.type
_entity.pdbx_description
1 polymer ?
#
loop_
_entity_poly.entity_id
_entity_poly.type
_entity_poly.pdbx_seq_one_letter_code
_entity_poly.pdbx_strand_id
1 'polypeptide(L)'
;TSIESEDRSPISLQSSLELASALYTLSPAFAEARILEQGVNLRPAFRDNLPHVSREDGLIGANGLFRHGYLLAPAVVDHVLAEIRDKGERPFAAVLSEAAPQESLT
;
A
#
# COMPACT_ATOMS: atom_id res chain seq x y z
N THR A 1 -10.04 -6.11 3.24
CA THR A 1 -9.98 -5.09 4.28
C THR A 1 -8.64 -5.05 4.99
N SER A 2 -8.35 -3.99 5.72
CA SER A 2 -7.14 -3.84 6.54
C SER A 2 -7.49 -3.29 7.90
N ILE A 3 -6.89 -3.88 8.94
CA ILE A 3 -6.93 -3.38 10.31
C ILE A 3 -5.50 -3.23 10.82
N GLU A 4 -5.27 -2.31 11.73
CA GLU A 4 -3.97 -2.15 12.41
C GLU A 4 -3.84 -3.19 13.50
N SER A 5 -3.23 -4.31 13.16
CA SER A 5 -3.02 -5.43 14.06
C SER A 5 -1.88 -6.31 13.53
N GLU A 6 -1.15 -6.93 14.43
CA GLU A 6 -0.18 -7.98 14.10
C GLU A 6 -0.81 -9.39 14.16
N ASP A 7 -2.12 -9.48 14.26
CA ASP A 7 -2.86 -10.72 14.33
C ASP A 7 -2.77 -11.49 12.99
N ARG A 8 -2.28 -12.71 13.08
CA ARG A 8 -2.14 -13.66 11.95
C ARG A 8 -3.12 -14.83 12.05
N SER A 9 -4.07 -14.76 12.97
CA SER A 9 -5.10 -15.78 13.08
C SER A 9 -5.92 -15.88 11.80
N PRO A 10 -6.61 -16.99 11.56
CA PRO A 10 -7.51 -17.14 10.42
C PRO A 10 -8.55 -16.01 10.37
N ILE A 11 -9.11 -15.79 9.18
CA ILE A 11 -10.13 -14.77 8.98
C ILE A 11 -11.31 -14.97 9.96
N SER A 12 -11.73 -13.89 10.59
CA SER A 12 -12.91 -13.91 11.45
C SER A 12 -14.21 -13.96 10.64
N LEU A 13 -15.27 -14.49 11.23
CA LEU A 13 -16.61 -14.46 10.64
C LEU A 13 -17.07 -13.02 10.37
N GLN A 14 -16.78 -12.10 11.27
CA GLN A 14 -17.11 -10.68 11.11
C GLN A 14 -16.44 -10.10 9.87
N SER A 15 -15.13 -10.25 9.71
CA SER A 15 -14.40 -9.74 8.55
C SER A 15 -14.90 -10.34 7.24
N SER A 16 -15.23 -11.63 7.25
CA SER A 16 -15.81 -12.32 6.10
C SER A 16 -17.15 -11.73 5.67
N LEU A 17 -18.03 -11.47 6.63
CA LEU A 17 -19.35 -10.87 6.39
C LEU A 17 -19.23 -9.42 5.91
N GLU A 18 -18.34 -8.64 6.49
CA GLU A 18 -18.10 -7.25 6.08
C GLU A 18 -17.60 -7.17 4.64
N LEU A 19 -16.64 -8.00 4.25
CA LEU A 19 -16.12 -8.05 2.88
C LEU A 19 -17.19 -8.51 1.88
N ALA A 20 -17.95 -9.55 2.20
CA ALA A 20 -19.01 -10.05 1.35
C ALA A 20 -20.12 -9.01 1.18
N SER A 21 -20.50 -8.33 2.25
CA SER A 21 -21.49 -7.25 2.22
C SER A 21 -21.04 -6.07 1.38
N ALA A 22 -19.78 -5.64 1.51
CA ALA A 22 -19.21 -4.58 0.69
C ALA A 22 -19.22 -4.93 -0.81
N LEU A 23 -18.87 -6.17 -1.13
CA LEU A 23 -18.88 -6.64 -2.52
C LEU A 23 -20.29 -6.66 -3.10
N TYR A 24 -21.27 -7.15 -2.34
CA TYR A 24 -22.68 -7.17 -2.73
C TYR A 24 -23.23 -5.74 -2.95
N THR A 25 -22.76 -4.78 -2.15
CA THR A 25 -23.14 -3.37 -2.29
C THR A 25 -22.62 -2.75 -3.59
N LEU A 26 -21.47 -3.19 -4.09
CA LEU A 26 -20.93 -2.72 -5.37
C LEU A 26 -21.81 -3.16 -6.56
N SER A 27 -22.27 -4.40 -6.55
CA SER A 27 -23.19 -4.91 -7.58
C SER A 27 -23.95 -6.13 -7.07
N PRO A 28 -25.29 -6.17 -7.24
CA PRO A 28 -26.10 -7.35 -6.92
C PRO A 28 -25.68 -8.60 -7.72
N ALA A 29 -25.00 -8.45 -8.84
CA ALA A 29 -24.50 -9.57 -9.64
C ALA A 29 -23.51 -10.46 -8.88
N PHE A 30 -22.85 -9.93 -7.84
CA PHE A 30 -21.98 -10.70 -6.96
C PHE A 30 -22.70 -11.64 -5.99
N ALA A 31 -24.04 -11.54 -5.89
CA ALA A 31 -24.81 -12.41 -4.97
C ALA A 31 -24.58 -13.90 -5.22
N GLU A 32 -24.41 -14.28 -6.49
CA GLU A 32 -24.20 -15.67 -6.91
C GLU A 32 -22.72 -16.04 -7.06
N ALA A 33 -21.80 -15.11 -6.77
CA ALA A 33 -20.37 -15.40 -6.83
C ALA A 33 -19.98 -16.46 -5.81
N ARG A 34 -19.09 -17.37 -6.21
CA ARG A 34 -18.59 -18.42 -5.33
C ARG A 34 -17.34 -17.95 -4.60
N ILE A 35 -17.30 -18.17 -3.30
CA ILE A 35 -16.09 -17.93 -2.51
C ILE A 35 -15.16 -19.13 -2.72
N LEU A 36 -14.03 -18.88 -3.36
CA LEU A 36 -13.03 -19.91 -3.65
C LEU A 36 -12.02 -20.03 -2.52
N GLU A 37 -11.58 -18.88 -1.98
CA GLU A 37 -10.58 -18.83 -0.93
C GLU A 37 -10.75 -17.56 -0.09
N GLN A 38 -10.41 -17.68 1.18
CA GLN A 38 -10.27 -16.57 2.11
C GLN A 38 -8.95 -16.70 2.85
N GLY A 39 -8.22 -15.62 2.99
CA GLY A 39 -6.93 -15.62 3.64
C GLY A 39 -6.67 -14.37 4.46
N VAL A 40 -5.69 -14.49 5.35
CA VAL A 40 -5.18 -13.40 6.18
C VAL A 40 -3.69 -13.31 6.00
N ASN A 41 -3.19 -12.09 5.85
CA ASN A 41 -1.76 -11.83 5.84
C ASN A 41 -1.46 -10.43 6.37
N LEU A 42 -0.19 -10.18 6.70
CA LEU A 42 0.28 -8.86 7.09
C LEU A 42 0.65 -8.04 5.86
N ARG A 43 0.23 -6.78 5.84
CA ARG A 43 0.73 -5.82 4.85
C ARG A 43 2.13 -5.37 5.22
N PRO A 44 3.01 -5.13 4.24
CA PRO A 44 4.31 -4.55 4.49
C PRO A 44 4.14 -3.10 4.94
N ALA A 45 4.42 -2.82 6.21
CA ALA A 45 4.31 -1.50 6.79
C ALA A 45 5.45 -1.24 7.77
N PHE A 46 6.00 -0.03 7.72
CA PHE A 46 6.87 0.49 8.76
C PHE A 46 6.05 1.19 9.85
N ARG A 47 6.68 1.55 10.96
CA ARG A 47 5.97 2.16 12.10
C ARG A 47 5.31 3.50 11.77
N ASP A 48 5.86 4.24 10.81
CA ASP A 48 5.34 5.51 10.32
C ASP A 48 4.29 5.35 9.21
N ASN A 49 4.01 4.11 8.76
CA ASN A 49 3.15 3.78 7.63
C ASN A 49 3.56 4.45 6.30
N LEU A 50 4.81 4.88 6.19
CA LEU A 50 5.37 5.45 4.97
C LEU A 50 6.23 4.42 4.24
N PRO A 51 6.23 4.45 2.89
CA PRO A 51 7.16 3.63 2.13
C PRO A 51 8.60 4.13 2.30
N HIS A 52 9.52 3.19 2.35
CA HIS A 52 10.94 3.46 2.44
C HIS A 52 11.67 2.88 1.23
N VAL A 53 12.59 3.66 0.70
CA VAL A 53 13.58 3.21 -0.28
C VAL A 53 14.92 3.23 0.39
N SER A 54 15.60 2.08 0.41
CA SER A 54 16.94 1.92 0.96
C SER A 54 17.93 1.58 -0.13
N ARG A 55 19.16 2.01 0.06
CA ARG A 55 20.26 1.72 -0.86
C ARG A 55 21.43 1.13 -0.10
N GLU A 56 21.92 0.03 -0.61
CA GLU A 56 23.17 -0.61 -0.22
C GLU A 56 24.01 -0.83 -1.49
N ASP A 57 25.30 -1.17 -1.36
CA ASP A 57 26.14 -1.43 -2.50
C ASP A 57 25.56 -2.53 -3.41
N GLY A 58 25.17 -2.14 -4.62
CA GLY A 58 24.59 -3.04 -5.61
C GLY A 58 23.12 -3.43 -5.38
N LEU A 59 22.43 -2.87 -4.36
CA LEU A 59 21.05 -3.20 -4.04
C LEU A 59 20.23 -1.94 -3.72
N ILE A 60 19.05 -1.85 -4.31
CA ILE A 60 18.03 -0.86 -3.92
C ILE A 60 16.81 -1.64 -3.45
N GLY A 61 16.40 -1.41 -2.20
CA GLY A 61 15.19 -1.97 -1.60
C GLY A 61 14.08 -0.93 -1.57
N ALA A 62 12.86 -1.30 -1.95
CA ALA A 62 11.69 -0.46 -1.80
C ALA A 62 10.58 -1.29 -1.14
N ASN A 63 10.02 -0.79 -0.04
CA ASN A 63 9.03 -1.53 0.74
C ASN A 63 8.15 -0.60 1.59
N GLY A 64 7.14 -1.16 2.24
CA GLY A 64 6.34 -0.45 3.24
C GLY A 64 5.18 0.36 2.67
N LEU A 65 4.65 0.01 1.49
CA LEU A 65 3.56 0.76 0.85
C LEU A 65 2.21 0.63 1.59
N PHE A 66 2.12 -0.23 2.60
CA PHE A 66 0.95 -0.41 3.46
C PHE A 66 -0.34 -0.65 2.65
N ARG A 67 -1.34 0.24 2.77
CA ARG A 67 -2.63 0.13 2.05
C ARG A 67 -2.57 0.70 0.63
N HIS A 68 -1.56 1.49 0.33
CA HIS A 68 -1.54 2.39 -0.81
C HIS A 68 -0.62 1.91 -1.94
N GLY A 69 -0.30 0.61 -1.97
CA GLY A 69 0.63 0.05 -2.95
C GLY A 69 0.24 0.37 -4.39
N TYR A 70 -1.01 0.19 -4.75
CA TYR A 70 -1.50 0.48 -6.10
C TYR A 70 -1.36 1.97 -6.46
N LEU A 71 -1.74 2.86 -5.55
CA LEU A 71 -1.71 4.31 -5.76
C LEU A 71 -0.28 4.86 -5.77
N LEU A 72 0.57 4.38 -4.86
CA LEU A 72 1.92 4.90 -4.65
C LEU A 72 2.99 4.21 -5.52
N ALA A 73 2.69 3.07 -6.13
CA ALA A 73 3.66 2.33 -6.93
C ALA A 73 4.35 3.19 -8.01
N PRO A 74 3.66 4.02 -8.80
CA PRO A 74 4.32 4.88 -9.78
C PRO A 74 5.34 5.83 -9.15
N ALA A 75 4.99 6.49 -8.05
CA ALA A 75 5.88 7.42 -7.35
C ALA A 75 7.10 6.70 -6.75
N VAL A 76 6.92 5.49 -6.22
CA VAL A 76 8.03 4.66 -5.72
C VAL A 76 8.97 4.27 -6.86
N VAL A 77 8.42 3.88 -8.02
CA VAL A 77 9.22 3.55 -9.21
C VAL A 77 10.03 4.76 -9.68
N ASP A 78 9.42 5.92 -9.77
CA ASP A 78 10.12 7.15 -10.17
C ASP A 78 11.25 7.49 -9.19
N HIS A 79 11.02 7.31 -7.89
CA HIS A 79 12.05 7.50 -6.88
C HIS A 79 13.20 6.51 -7.02
N VAL A 80 12.91 5.22 -7.20
CA VAL A 80 13.93 4.18 -7.43
C VAL A 80 14.74 4.48 -8.69
N LEU A 81 14.09 4.92 -9.77
CA LEU A 81 14.79 5.30 -11.00
C LEU A 81 15.69 6.54 -10.81
N ALA A 82 15.26 7.50 -10.01
CA ALA A 82 16.08 8.65 -9.65
C ALA A 82 17.30 8.22 -8.83
N GLU A 83 17.14 7.30 -7.87
CA GLU A 83 18.26 6.73 -7.12
C GLU A 83 19.27 5.96 -7.99
N ILE A 84 18.81 5.32 -9.05
CA ILE A 84 19.70 4.65 -10.02
C ILE A 84 20.50 5.66 -10.84
N ARG A 85 19.87 6.78 -11.21
CA ARG A 85 20.46 7.80 -12.10
C ARG A 85 21.34 8.77 -11.34
N ASP A 86 20.94 9.16 -10.15
CA ASP A 86 21.57 10.16 -9.30
C ASP A 86 22.17 9.47 -8.07
N LYS A 87 23.44 9.63 -7.81
CA LYS A 87 24.12 9.00 -6.66
C LYS A 87 23.80 9.70 -5.32
N GLY A 88 22.69 10.43 -5.24
CA GLY A 88 22.28 11.20 -4.06
C GLY A 88 21.09 10.58 -3.33
N GLU A 89 21.19 10.46 -2.00
CA GLU A 89 20.10 10.04 -1.14
C GLU A 89 19.06 11.17 -0.99
N ARG A 90 17.85 10.95 -1.50
CA ARG A 90 16.69 11.80 -1.18
C ARG A 90 15.67 10.97 -0.38
N PRO A 91 15.27 11.41 0.81
CA PRO A 91 14.24 10.70 1.57
C PRO A 91 12.91 10.72 0.81
N PHE A 92 12.20 9.59 0.79
CA PHE A 92 10.92 9.44 0.09
C PHE A 92 9.87 10.49 0.52
N ALA A 93 9.88 10.88 1.79
CA ALA A 93 9.02 11.94 2.31
C ALA A 93 9.20 13.28 1.58
N ALA A 94 10.41 13.59 1.12
CA ALA A 94 10.67 14.80 0.33
C ALA A 94 10.03 14.74 -1.06
N VAL A 95 10.00 13.55 -1.68
CA VAL A 95 9.36 13.35 -2.99
C VAL A 95 7.85 13.49 -2.91
N LEU A 96 7.22 12.98 -1.86
CA LEU A 96 5.78 13.15 -1.63
C LEU A 96 5.41 14.61 -1.37
N SER A 97 6.28 15.37 -0.70
CA SER A 97 6.08 16.80 -0.46
C SER A 97 6.12 17.64 -1.75
N GLU A 98 6.96 17.25 -2.71
CA GLU A 98 7.03 17.91 -4.02
C GLU A 98 5.87 17.54 -4.95
N ALA A 99 5.30 16.34 -4.80
CA ALA A 99 4.17 15.87 -5.60
C ALA A 99 2.80 16.36 -5.12
N ALA A 100 2.71 16.93 -3.91
CA ALA A 100 1.48 17.54 -3.43
C ALA A 100 1.15 18.77 -4.27
N PRO A 101 -0.06 18.89 -4.86
CA PRO A 101 -0.46 20.11 -5.55
C PRO A 101 -0.40 21.26 -4.56
N GLN A 102 0.35 22.30 -4.91
CA GLN A 102 0.27 23.57 -4.19
C GLN A 102 -1.15 24.10 -4.41
N GLU A 103 -2.03 23.88 -3.44
CA GLU A 103 -3.27 24.65 -3.39
C GLU A 103 -2.88 26.12 -3.24
N SER A 104 -2.91 26.83 -4.36
CA SER A 104 -2.88 28.28 -4.35
C SER A 104 -4.16 28.76 -3.69
N LEU A 105 -4.10 29.07 -2.41
CA LEU A 105 -5.08 29.89 -1.72
C LEU A 105 -5.04 31.28 -2.34
N THR A 106 -5.96 31.52 -3.26
CA THR A 106 -6.42 32.86 -3.58
C THR A 106 -7.72 33.12 -2.86
#